data_64304cef8a0472e7e98f086efc139810
#
_entry.id   64304cef8a0472e7e98f086efc139810
#
_cell.length_a   1.000
_cell.length_b   1.000
_cell.length_c   1.000
_cell.angle_alpha   90.00
_cell.angle_beta   90.00
_cell.angle_gamma   90.00
#
_symmetry.space_group_name_H-M   'P 1'
#
loop_
_entity.id
_entity.type
_entity.pdbx_description
1 polymer ?
#
loop_
_entity_poly.entity_id
_entity_poly.type
_entity_poly.pdbx_seq_one_letter_code
_entity_poly.pdbx_strand_id
1 'polypeptide(L)'
;MSNAMFALKCGNAIIITAHHRAVACSGKTIEMINDELRKLGYPEHLIQILDQHSREHTRNLISSADVVIATGGAGMVTAAYSSGRPALGVGAGNVQCIIDEGYDYKVAVPKIITGRSYDYGIICSGEQSIICHKKDYDAVLKECEANNCYVVRDDKERDALRAAIFDDKGKPISNSVGQSAETIAEMAGFSVPKGTRAIVVQPVGTGLVDPLGGEKMCPVIAAYGYSTLEEGVDIARQNLEKDGKGHSVSFHSDSEIGRA
;
A
#
# COMPACT_ATOMS: atom_id res chain seq x y z
N MET A 1 -12.10 -2.54 10.42
CA MET A 1 -12.78 -2.06 11.66
C MET A 1 -13.00 -0.54 11.69
N SER A 2 -12.11 0.29 11.16
CA SER A 2 -12.28 1.76 11.13
C SER A 2 -13.62 2.20 10.52
N ASN A 3 -14.01 1.62 9.38
CA ASN A 3 -15.29 1.93 8.73
C ASN A 3 -16.52 1.60 9.62
N ALA A 4 -16.45 0.51 10.41
CA ALA A 4 -17.50 0.18 11.37
C ALA A 4 -17.61 1.26 12.47
N MET A 5 -16.47 1.71 12.96
CA MET A 5 -16.40 2.76 13.97
C MET A 5 -16.97 4.09 13.44
N PHE A 6 -16.65 4.47 12.19
CA PHE A 6 -17.21 5.67 11.56
C PHE A 6 -18.73 5.54 11.35
N ALA A 7 -19.20 4.40 10.84
CA ALA A 7 -20.63 4.16 10.66
C ALA A 7 -21.40 4.30 11.97
N LEU A 8 -20.98 3.62 13.02
CA LEU A 8 -21.65 3.69 14.34
C LEU A 8 -21.62 5.09 14.93
N LYS A 9 -20.50 5.79 14.88
CA LYS A 9 -20.37 7.17 15.39
C LYS A 9 -21.29 8.16 14.67
N CYS A 10 -21.63 7.87 13.42
CA CYS A 10 -22.56 8.65 12.61
C CYS A 10 -24.00 8.13 12.66
N GLY A 11 -24.32 7.17 13.56
CA GLY A 11 -25.66 6.64 13.72
C GLY A 11 -26.13 5.69 12.63
N ASN A 12 -25.20 5.05 11.90
CA ASN A 12 -25.49 4.11 10.83
C ASN A 12 -25.23 2.66 11.25
N ALA A 13 -25.98 1.73 10.68
CA ALA A 13 -25.61 0.32 10.63
C ALA A 13 -24.66 0.06 9.46
N ILE A 14 -23.87 -1.01 9.52
CA ILE A 14 -22.93 -1.36 8.47
C ILE A 14 -22.91 -2.86 8.19
N ILE A 15 -22.89 -3.23 6.90
CA ILE A 15 -22.65 -4.59 6.45
C ILE A 15 -21.27 -4.63 5.78
N ILE A 16 -20.41 -5.51 6.26
CA ILE A 16 -19.01 -5.61 5.82
C ILE A 16 -18.86 -6.82 4.89
N THR A 17 -18.25 -6.61 3.72
CA THR A 17 -17.73 -7.71 2.91
C THR A 17 -16.22 -7.74 3.07
N ALA A 18 -15.72 -8.73 3.82
CA ALA A 18 -14.29 -8.87 4.06
C ALA A 18 -13.59 -9.57 2.90
N HIS A 19 -12.30 -9.34 2.72
CA HIS A 19 -11.50 -10.13 1.78
C HIS A 19 -11.51 -11.61 2.21
N HIS A 20 -11.56 -12.56 1.26
CA HIS A 20 -11.72 -14.00 1.56
C HIS A 20 -10.69 -14.55 2.56
N ARG A 21 -9.44 -14.03 2.56
CA ARG A 21 -8.39 -14.41 3.54
C ARG A 21 -8.64 -13.84 4.94
N ALA A 22 -9.50 -12.83 5.10
CA ALA A 22 -9.75 -12.14 6.36
C ALA A 22 -11.14 -12.44 6.96
N VAL A 23 -11.97 -13.26 6.31
CA VAL A 23 -13.37 -13.50 6.74
C VAL A 23 -13.44 -14.01 8.17
N ALA A 24 -12.65 -15.04 8.50
CA ALA A 24 -12.68 -15.64 9.84
C ALA A 24 -12.26 -14.64 10.93
N CYS A 25 -11.17 -13.91 10.71
CA CYS A 25 -10.70 -12.88 11.64
C CYS A 25 -11.71 -11.73 11.77
N SER A 26 -12.22 -11.24 10.64
CA SER A 26 -13.22 -10.16 10.62
C SER A 26 -14.52 -10.60 11.31
N GLY A 27 -15.00 -11.81 11.05
CA GLY A 27 -16.18 -12.36 11.67
C GLY A 27 -16.05 -12.43 13.21
N LYS A 28 -14.92 -12.98 13.68
CA LYS A 28 -14.67 -13.05 15.14
C LYS A 28 -14.56 -11.67 15.78
N THR A 29 -13.94 -10.71 15.12
CA THR A 29 -13.85 -9.35 15.61
C THR A 29 -15.23 -8.68 15.69
N ILE A 30 -16.08 -8.88 14.69
CA ILE A 30 -17.46 -8.34 14.66
C ILE A 30 -18.30 -8.97 15.75
N GLU A 31 -18.20 -10.28 15.98
CA GLU A 31 -18.86 -10.97 17.09
C GLU A 31 -18.50 -10.33 18.43
N MET A 32 -17.20 -10.15 18.69
CA MET A 32 -16.72 -9.52 19.93
C MET A 32 -17.27 -8.09 20.11
N ILE A 33 -17.31 -7.29 19.04
CA ILE A 33 -17.84 -5.92 19.09
C ILE A 33 -19.35 -5.96 19.35
N ASN A 34 -20.10 -6.83 18.67
CA ASN A 34 -21.54 -6.96 18.89
C ASN A 34 -21.88 -7.42 20.31
N ASP A 35 -21.05 -8.29 20.92
CA ASP A 35 -21.21 -8.69 22.32
C ASP A 35 -21.06 -7.51 23.27
N GLU A 36 -20.09 -6.62 23.03
CA GLU A 36 -19.93 -5.41 23.85
C GLU A 36 -21.07 -4.41 23.62
N LEU A 37 -21.50 -4.20 22.38
CA LEU A 37 -22.64 -3.34 22.06
C LEU A 37 -23.91 -3.83 22.75
N ARG A 38 -24.15 -5.14 22.78
CA ARG A 38 -25.30 -5.75 23.47
C ARG A 38 -25.25 -5.51 24.99
N LYS A 39 -24.07 -5.67 25.61
CA LYS A 39 -23.88 -5.36 27.04
C LYS A 39 -24.18 -3.89 27.38
N LEU A 40 -23.91 -2.99 26.44
CA LEU A 40 -24.19 -1.56 26.58
C LEU A 40 -25.63 -1.17 26.21
N GLY A 41 -26.49 -2.13 25.85
CA GLY A 41 -27.90 -1.90 25.53
C GLY A 41 -28.15 -1.33 24.11
N TYR A 42 -27.18 -1.42 23.22
CA TYR A 42 -27.37 -1.01 21.82
C TYR A 42 -28.21 -2.05 21.05
N PRO A 43 -28.89 -1.62 19.95
CA PRO A 43 -29.63 -2.52 19.08
C PRO A 43 -28.74 -3.62 18.48
N GLU A 44 -29.33 -4.78 18.25
CA GLU A 44 -28.66 -5.87 17.53
C GLU A 44 -28.50 -5.54 16.05
N HIS A 45 -27.55 -6.21 15.41
CA HIS A 45 -27.30 -6.11 13.96
C HIS A 45 -26.77 -4.76 13.44
N LEU A 46 -26.22 -3.92 14.32
CA LEU A 46 -25.58 -2.66 13.88
C LEU A 46 -24.34 -2.91 13.02
N ILE A 47 -23.60 -3.99 13.30
CA ILE A 47 -22.46 -4.43 12.48
C ILE A 47 -22.71 -5.86 12.04
N GLN A 48 -22.72 -6.07 10.75
CA GLN A 48 -22.90 -7.38 10.14
C GLN A 48 -21.75 -7.69 9.19
N ILE A 49 -21.52 -8.96 8.90
CA ILE A 49 -20.57 -9.43 7.91
C ILE A 49 -21.29 -10.34 6.92
N LEU A 50 -20.97 -10.19 5.65
CA LEU A 50 -21.43 -11.12 4.64
C LEU A 50 -20.58 -12.40 4.74
N ASP A 51 -21.21 -13.50 5.09
CA ASP A 51 -20.60 -14.82 5.31
C ASP A 51 -20.29 -15.57 3.99
N GLN A 52 -21.06 -15.29 2.95
CA GLN A 52 -20.91 -15.90 1.64
C GLN A 52 -20.29 -14.95 0.62
N HIS A 53 -19.05 -15.25 0.25
CA HIS A 53 -18.32 -14.48 -0.77
C HIS A 53 -18.70 -14.92 -2.18
N SER A 54 -19.59 -14.15 -2.82
CA SER A 54 -19.78 -14.21 -4.27
C SER A 54 -19.77 -12.79 -4.86
N ARG A 55 -19.38 -12.68 -6.12
CA ARG A 55 -19.46 -11.40 -6.85
C ARG A 55 -20.92 -10.93 -6.96
N GLU A 56 -21.86 -11.85 -7.02
CA GLU A 56 -23.30 -11.58 -7.08
C GLU A 56 -23.79 -11.00 -5.76
N HIS A 57 -23.49 -11.64 -4.62
CA HIS A 57 -23.88 -11.14 -3.31
C HIS A 57 -23.28 -9.75 -3.02
N THR A 58 -22.02 -9.54 -3.37
CA THR A 58 -21.39 -8.21 -3.24
C THR A 58 -22.09 -7.16 -4.09
N ARG A 59 -22.45 -7.50 -5.34
CA ARG A 59 -23.18 -6.58 -6.23
C ARG A 59 -24.58 -6.26 -5.69
N ASN A 60 -25.31 -7.27 -5.22
CA ASN A 60 -26.64 -7.10 -4.64
C ASN A 60 -26.59 -6.23 -3.38
N LEU A 61 -25.59 -6.43 -2.53
CA LEU A 61 -25.38 -5.58 -1.35
C LEU A 61 -25.09 -4.14 -1.74
N ILE A 62 -24.16 -3.90 -2.67
CA ILE A 62 -23.82 -2.57 -3.15
C ILE A 62 -25.06 -1.85 -3.70
N SER A 63 -25.92 -2.51 -4.47
CA SER A 63 -27.13 -1.90 -5.03
C SER A 63 -28.24 -1.66 -4.03
N SER A 64 -28.22 -2.34 -2.88
CA SER A 64 -29.24 -2.24 -1.82
C SER A 64 -28.86 -1.28 -0.70
N ALA A 65 -27.58 -0.92 -0.57
CA ALA A 65 -27.10 -0.02 0.47
C ALA A 65 -27.48 1.43 0.18
N ASP A 66 -27.65 2.25 1.23
CA ASP A 66 -27.84 3.70 1.09
C ASP A 66 -26.55 4.42 0.71
N VAL A 67 -25.41 3.98 1.25
CA VAL A 67 -24.07 4.47 0.97
C VAL A 67 -23.11 3.30 0.86
N VAL A 68 -22.18 3.37 -0.09
CA VAL A 68 -21.15 2.35 -0.31
C VAL A 68 -19.78 2.90 0.06
N ILE A 69 -19.03 2.16 0.89
CA ILE A 69 -17.61 2.42 1.13
C ILE A 69 -16.83 1.26 0.51
N ALA A 70 -16.06 1.55 -0.54
CA ALA A 70 -15.28 0.54 -1.25
C ALA A 70 -13.78 0.83 -1.12
N THR A 71 -13.05 -0.09 -0.49
CA THR A 71 -11.58 -0.03 -0.38
C THR A 71 -11.01 -1.26 -1.08
N GLY A 72 -10.21 -1.07 -2.12
CA GLY A 72 -9.63 -2.18 -2.86
C GLY A 72 -9.18 -1.81 -4.26
N GLY A 73 -8.96 -2.81 -5.11
CA GLY A 73 -8.51 -2.59 -6.47
C GLY A 73 -9.52 -1.86 -7.35
N ALA A 74 -9.05 -1.32 -8.49
CA ALA A 74 -9.82 -0.48 -9.41
C ALA A 74 -11.19 -1.07 -9.80
N GLY A 75 -11.29 -2.38 -9.97
CA GLY A 75 -12.55 -3.04 -10.32
C GLY A 75 -13.63 -2.92 -9.24
N MET A 76 -13.26 -2.97 -7.96
CA MET A 76 -14.20 -2.78 -6.84
C MET A 76 -14.66 -1.33 -6.76
N VAL A 77 -13.74 -0.39 -6.90
CA VAL A 77 -14.04 1.05 -6.88
C VAL A 77 -14.96 1.43 -8.06
N THR A 78 -14.67 0.92 -9.25
CA THR A 78 -15.53 1.11 -10.43
C THR A 78 -16.93 0.54 -10.20
N ALA A 79 -17.03 -0.67 -9.61
CA ALA A 79 -18.33 -1.27 -9.31
C ALA A 79 -19.14 -0.43 -8.30
N ALA A 80 -18.47 0.13 -7.28
CA ALA A 80 -19.11 1.00 -6.30
C ALA A 80 -19.66 2.28 -6.95
N TYR A 81 -18.85 2.99 -7.73
CA TYR A 81 -19.28 4.22 -8.41
C TYR A 81 -20.33 3.98 -9.51
N SER A 82 -20.32 2.80 -10.13
CA SER A 82 -21.30 2.41 -11.16
C SER A 82 -22.61 1.85 -10.58
N SER A 83 -22.74 1.75 -9.27
CA SER A 83 -23.90 1.13 -8.60
C SER A 83 -25.17 2.01 -8.62
N GLY A 84 -25.04 3.29 -8.92
CA GLY A 84 -26.11 4.27 -8.78
C GLY A 84 -26.39 4.71 -7.35
N ARG A 85 -25.51 4.31 -6.39
CA ARG A 85 -25.58 4.71 -4.98
C ARG A 85 -24.47 5.71 -4.66
N PRO A 86 -24.66 6.60 -3.69
CA PRO A 86 -23.56 7.39 -3.14
C PRO A 86 -22.41 6.47 -2.72
N ALA A 87 -21.20 6.72 -3.23
CA ALA A 87 -20.07 5.83 -2.99
C ALA A 87 -18.81 6.62 -2.63
N LEU A 88 -18.06 6.09 -1.66
CA LEU A 88 -16.74 6.53 -1.26
C LEU A 88 -15.76 5.42 -1.63
N GLY A 89 -15.03 5.61 -2.72
CA GLY A 89 -14.10 4.60 -3.24
C GLY A 89 -12.64 5.00 -3.03
N VAL A 90 -11.83 4.08 -2.50
CA VAL A 90 -10.38 4.22 -2.37
C VAL A 90 -9.73 3.07 -3.14
N GLY A 91 -8.95 3.43 -4.17
CA GLY A 91 -8.24 2.49 -5.03
C GLY A 91 -6.90 2.02 -4.45
N ALA A 92 -6.07 1.47 -5.34
CA ALA A 92 -4.71 1.07 -5.04
C ALA A 92 -3.87 2.22 -4.51
N GLY A 93 -2.97 1.95 -3.57
CA GLY A 93 -2.02 2.91 -3.04
C GLY A 93 -0.66 2.76 -3.72
N ASN A 94 -0.02 3.87 -4.06
CA ASN A 94 1.35 3.86 -4.55
C ASN A 94 2.08 5.08 -4.00
N VAL A 95 2.29 5.10 -2.68
CA VAL A 95 2.84 6.26 -1.98
C VAL A 95 4.25 6.57 -2.47
N GLN A 96 4.38 7.69 -3.15
CA GLN A 96 5.66 8.23 -3.57
C GLN A 96 6.24 9.08 -2.44
N CYS A 97 7.48 8.80 -2.06
CA CYS A 97 8.16 9.54 -1.00
C CYS A 97 9.32 10.32 -1.58
N ILE A 98 9.23 11.65 -1.50
CA ILE A 98 10.31 12.55 -1.92
C ILE A 98 11.06 13.03 -0.69
N ILE A 99 12.38 12.92 -0.74
CA ILE A 99 13.31 13.54 0.22
C ILE A 99 13.91 14.76 -0.46
N ASP A 100 13.59 15.94 0.05
CA ASP A 100 14.05 17.22 -0.48
C ASP A 100 15.56 17.35 -0.37
N GLU A 101 16.16 18.12 -1.27
CA GLU A 101 17.58 18.42 -1.23
C GLU A 101 17.96 19.12 0.09
N GLY A 102 18.94 18.55 0.80
CA GLY A 102 19.43 19.08 2.08
C GLY A 102 18.63 18.60 3.30
N TYR A 103 17.50 17.92 3.15
CA TYR A 103 16.84 17.29 4.28
C TYR A 103 17.68 16.12 4.83
N ASP A 104 17.70 15.96 6.16
CA ASP A 104 18.45 14.87 6.79
C ASP A 104 17.83 13.50 6.46
N TYR A 105 18.42 12.80 5.50
CA TYR A 105 17.98 11.45 5.10
C TYR A 105 18.08 10.43 6.24
N LYS A 106 18.94 10.65 7.25
CA LYS A 106 19.02 9.78 8.44
C LYS A 106 17.76 9.87 9.31
N VAL A 107 17.01 10.95 9.19
CA VAL A 107 15.69 11.11 9.82
C VAL A 107 14.58 10.54 8.95
N ALA A 108 14.68 10.70 7.61
CA ALA A 108 13.66 10.24 6.67
C ALA A 108 13.66 8.72 6.49
N VAL A 109 14.82 8.13 6.19
CA VAL A 109 14.96 6.72 5.81
C VAL A 109 14.39 5.75 6.85
N PRO A 110 14.67 5.87 8.17
CA PRO A 110 14.08 4.97 9.16
C PRO A 110 12.55 5.01 9.21
N LYS A 111 11.93 6.18 8.96
CA LYS A 111 10.47 6.35 8.92
C LYS A 111 9.89 5.64 7.69
N ILE A 112 10.50 5.84 6.52
CA ILE A 112 10.09 5.21 5.26
C ILE A 112 10.16 3.69 5.38
N ILE A 113 11.27 3.16 5.92
CA ILE A 113 11.43 1.72 6.11
C ILE A 113 10.40 1.18 7.10
N THR A 114 10.10 1.94 8.17
CA THR A 114 9.07 1.55 9.14
C THR A 114 7.69 1.49 8.48
N GLY A 115 7.32 2.49 7.69
CA GLY A 115 6.07 2.50 6.93
C GLY A 115 6.00 1.34 5.93
N ARG A 116 7.06 1.11 5.14
CA ARG A 116 7.07 0.03 4.14
C ARG A 116 7.11 -1.37 4.72
N SER A 117 7.84 -1.58 5.83
CA SER A 117 7.95 -2.90 6.47
C SER A 117 6.77 -3.25 7.38
N TYR A 118 5.92 -2.28 7.72
CA TYR A 118 4.73 -2.53 8.53
C TYR A 118 3.81 -3.54 7.85
N ASP A 119 3.39 -4.55 8.60
CA ASP A 119 2.53 -5.64 8.12
C ASP A 119 3.00 -6.25 6.78
N TYR A 120 4.31 -6.45 6.66
CA TYR A 120 4.96 -6.95 5.43
C TYR A 120 4.59 -6.15 4.17
N GLY A 121 4.40 -4.86 4.31
CA GLY A 121 4.16 -3.97 3.18
C GLY A 121 2.79 -4.07 2.51
N ILE A 122 1.80 -4.69 3.18
CA ILE A 122 0.44 -4.79 2.62
C ILE A 122 -0.37 -3.50 2.78
N ILE A 123 0.04 -2.62 3.70
CA ILE A 123 -0.64 -1.36 3.95
C ILE A 123 -0.53 -0.44 2.72
N CYS A 124 -1.66 0.05 2.23
CA CYS A 124 -1.75 0.93 1.07
C CYS A 124 -1.09 2.32 1.27
N SER A 125 -0.96 2.77 2.53
CA SER A 125 -0.30 4.03 2.89
C SER A 125 1.21 3.88 3.15
N GLY A 126 1.78 2.68 3.04
CA GLY A 126 3.23 2.47 3.18
C GLY A 126 3.99 2.96 1.93
N GLU A 127 5.11 3.64 2.15
CA GLU A 127 5.93 4.20 1.08
C GLU A 127 6.38 3.13 0.08
N GLN A 128 6.11 3.36 -1.19
CA GLN A 128 6.47 2.46 -2.30
C GLN A 128 7.80 2.83 -2.96
N SER A 129 8.21 4.09 -2.79
CA SER A 129 9.44 4.61 -3.38
C SER A 129 10.18 5.54 -2.42
N ILE A 130 11.49 5.69 -2.67
CA ILE A 130 12.34 6.77 -2.17
C ILE A 130 12.83 7.52 -3.40
N ILE A 131 12.54 8.82 -3.47
CA ILE A 131 12.96 9.70 -4.54
C ILE A 131 13.82 10.79 -3.88
N CYS A 132 15.14 10.78 -4.10
CA CYS A 132 16.07 11.68 -3.43
C CYS A 132 17.01 12.36 -4.41
N HIS A 133 17.69 13.43 -3.99
CA HIS A 133 18.66 14.09 -4.86
C HIS A 133 19.83 13.17 -5.20
N LYS A 134 20.30 13.18 -6.47
CA LYS A 134 21.36 12.28 -6.95
C LYS A 134 22.67 12.36 -6.16
N LYS A 135 22.99 13.52 -5.60
CA LYS A 135 24.20 13.66 -4.76
C LYS A 135 24.14 12.89 -3.45
N ASP A 136 22.93 12.63 -2.94
CA ASP A 136 22.70 11.92 -1.68
C ASP A 136 22.31 10.45 -1.92
N TYR A 137 22.10 10.05 -3.17
CA TYR A 137 21.52 8.74 -3.53
C TYR A 137 22.29 7.56 -2.90
N ASP A 138 23.62 7.51 -3.07
CA ASP A 138 24.43 6.43 -2.50
C ASP A 138 24.44 6.44 -0.96
N ALA A 139 24.37 7.63 -0.37
CA ALA A 139 24.29 7.78 1.08
C ALA A 139 22.92 7.31 1.61
N VAL A 140 21.85 7.61 0.91
CA VAL A 140 20.48 7.11 1.21
C VAL A 140 20.43 5.58 1.12
N LEU A 141 21.02 4.98 0.08
CA LEU A 141 21.08 3.52 -0.02
C LEU A 141 21.87 2.87 1.12
N LYS A 142 23.01 3.47 1.51
CA LYS A 142 23.78 3.01 2.68
C LYS A 142 22.98 3.16 3.99
N GLU A 143 22.21 4.23 4.14
CA GLU A 143 21.33 4.40 5.29
C GLU A 143 20.20 3.35 5.30
N CYS A 144 19.69 2.95 4.13
CA CYS A 144 18.76 1.82 4.04
C CYS A 144 19.42 0.52 4.54
N GLU A 145 20.66 0.22 4.11
CA GLU A 145 21.43 -0.94 4.58
C GLU A 145 21.64 -0.89 6.11
N ALA A 146 21.98 0.28 6.68
CA ALA A 146 22.14 0.48 8.11
C ALA A 146 20.83 0.24 8.89
N ASN A 147 19.69 0.37 8.25
CA ASN A 147 18.35 0.11 8.82
C ASN A 147 17.80 -1.28 8.43
N ASN A 148 18.68 -2.25 8.18
CA ASN A 148 18.36 -3.64 7.83
C ASN A 148 17.58 -3.81 6.52
N CYS A 149 17.84 -3.00 5.52
CA CYS A 149 17.39 -3.27 4.16
C CYS A 149 18.46 -4.00 3.35
N TYR A 150 18.03 -4.81 2.40
CA TYR A 150 18.88 -5.34 1.35
C TYR A 150 18.78 -4.46 0.11
N VAL A 151 19.90 -3.95 -0.38
CA VAL A 151 19.95 -3.11 -1.58
C VAL A 151 20.37 -3.97 -2.77
N VAL A 152 19.47 -4.15 -3.72
CA VAL A 152 19.73 -4.87 -4.97
C VAL A 152 20.65 -4.02 -5.86
N ARG A 153 21.82 -4.56 -6.19
CA ARG A 153 22.84 -3.86 -7.01
C ARG A 153 23.09 -4.56 -8.33
N ASP A 154 22.65 -5.80 -8.47
CA ASP A 154 22.80 -6.60 -9.68
C ASP A 154 21.53 -6.55 -10.54
N ASP A 155 21.69 -6.35 -11.84
CA ASP A 155 20.58 -6.25 -12.78
C ASP A 155 19.79 -7.56 -12.89
N LYS A 156 20.43 -8.71 -12.71
CA LYS A 156 19.75 -10.02 -12.75
C LYS A 156 18.89 -10.22 -11.52
N GLU A 157 19.40 -9.81 -10.33
CA GLU A 157 18.58 -9.85 -9.11
C GLU A 157 17.37 -8.91 -9.22
N ARG A 158 17.55 -7.69 -9.80
CA ARG A 158 16.43 -6.76 -10.05
C ARG A 158 15.37 -7.39 -10.95
N ASP A 159 15.80 -7.99 -12.06
CA ASP A 159 14.89 -8.57 -13.05
C ASP A 159 14.19 -9.81 -12.48
N ALA A 160 14.90 -10.63 -11.69
CA ALA A 160 14.35 -11.77 -10.97
C ALA A 160 13.35 -11.33 -9.90
N LEU A 161 13.67 -10.27 -9.13
CA LEU A 161 12.75 -9.66 -8.15
C LEU A 161 11.46 -9.18 -8.82
N ARG A 162 11.58 -8.47 -9.97
CA ARG A 162 10.42 -8.03 -10.74
C ARG A 162 9.53 -9.20 -11.14
N ALA A 163 10.12 -10.27 -11.69
CA ALA A 163 9.39 -11.46 -12.12
C ALA A 163 8.75 -12.24 -10.95
N ALA A 164 9.33 -12.16 -9.76
CA ALA A 164 8.79 -12.82 -8.57
C ALA A 164 7.56 -12.10 -7.98
N ILE A 165 7.43 -10.78 -8.18
CA ILE A 165 6.37 -9.98 -7.55
C ILE A 165 5.32 -9.43 -8.51
N PHE A 166 5.59 -9.43 -9.84
CA PHE A 166 4.64 -8.97 -10.86
C PHE A 166 4.41 -10.00 -11.94
N ASP A 167 3.18 -10.08 -12.43
CA ASP A 167 2.81 -10.85 -13.61
C ASP A 167 3.19 -10.11 -14.91
N ASP A 168 2.98 -10.78 -16.06
CA ASP A 168 3.26 -10.23 -17.39
C ASP A 168 2.49 -8.93 -17.73
N LYS A 169 1.45 -8.62 -16.94
CA LYS A 169 0.63 -7.40 -17.06
C LYS A 169 1.07 -6.33 -16.06
N GLY A 170 2.13 -6.56 -15.31
CA GLY A 170 2.64 -5.67 -14.28
C GLY A 170 1.70 -5.54 -13.07
N LYS A 171 0.91 -6.59 -12.76
CA LYS A 171 0.08 -6.65 -11.55
C LYS A 171 0.75 -7.49 -10.48
N PRO A 172 0.64 -7.12 -9.20
CA PRO A 172 1.21 -7.92 -8.11
C PRO A 172 0.69 -9.36 -8.13
N ILE A 173 1.61 -10.33 -8.02
CA ILE A 173 1.30 -11.75 -7.92
C ILE A 173 0.76 -12.04 -6.51
N SER A 174 -0.36 -12.75 -6.41
CA SER A 174 -1.02 -12.98 -5.12
C SER A 174 -0.15 -13.69 -4.08
N ASN A 175 0.83 -14.49 -4.50
CA ASN A 175 1.73 -15.22 -3.62
C ASN A 175 2.82 -14.32 -2.98
N SER A 176 3.12 -13.16 -3.58
CA SER A 176 4.08 -12.19 -3.02
C SER A 176 3.42 -11.23 -2.02
N VAL A 177 2.10 -11.10 -2.04
CA VAL A 177 1.37 -10.15 -1.20
C VAL A 177 1.48 -10.51 0.28
N GLY A 178 2.00 -9.57 1.08
CA GLY A 178 2.15 -9.71 2.53
C GLY A 178 3.22 -10.73 2.96
N GLN A 179 4.16 -11.05 2.09
CA GLN A 179 5.30 -11.93 2.42
C GLN A 179 6.47 -11.13 3.00
N SER A 180 7.33 -11.80 3.79
CA SER A 180 8.53 -11.19 4.31
C SER A 180 9.56 -10.89 3.21
N ALA A 181 10.52 -10.00 3.48
CA ALA A 181 11.60 -9.71 2.54
C ALA A 181 12.43 -10.96 2.21
N GLU A 182 12.64 -11.85 3.19
CA GLU A 182 13.34 -13.11 2.98
C GLU A 182 12.57 -14.02 2.01
N THR A 183 11.26 -14.18 2.21
CA THR A 183 10.40 -14.99 1.31
C THR A 183 10.39 -14.42 -0.10
N ILE A 184 10.31 -13.08 -0.24
CA ILE A 184 10.36 -12.42 -1.55
C ILE A 184 11.70 -12.67 -2.26
N ALA A 185 12.81 -12.59 -1.52
CA ALA A 185 14.15 -12.90 -2.06
C ALA A 185 14.26 -14.36 -2.51
N GLU A 186 13.78 -15.31 -1.69
CA GLU A 186 13.73 -16.74 -2.04
C GLU A 186 12.90 -16.98 -3.32
N MET A 187 11.74 -16.35 -3.44
CA MET A 187 10.91 -16.42 -4.67
C MET A 187 11.63 -15.88 -5.89
N ALA A 188 12.48 -14.87 -5.71
CA ALA A 188 13.31 -14.29 -6.76
C ALA A 188 14.63 -15.06 -7.02
N GLY A 189 14.91 -16.10 -6.24
CA GLY A 189 16.09 -16.95 -6.44
C GLY A 189 17.39 -16.41 -5.85
N PHE A 190 17.33 -15.43 -4.94
CA PHE A 190 18.49 -14.95 -4.18
C PHE A 190 18.22 -14.97 -2.67
N SER A 191 19.23 -14.69 -1.85
CA SER A 191 19.12 -14.69 -0.40
C SER A 191 19.48 -13.34 0.19
N VAL A 192 18.82 -12.98 1.28
CA VAL A 192 19.09 -11.78 2.05
C VAL A 192 19.39 -12.12 3.51
N PRO A 193 20.08 -11.27 4.28
CA PRO A 193 20.32 -11.49 5.69
C PRO A 193 19.02 -11.72 6.47
N LYS A 194 19.07 -12.57 7.49
CA LYS A 194 17.93 -12.78 8.40
C LYS A 194 17.55 -11.48 9.11
N GLY A 195 16.27 -11.15 9.15
CA GLY A 195 15.76 -9.94 9.74
C GLY A 195 15.79 -8.74 8.78
N THR A 196 16.00 -8.99 7.48
CA THR A 196 15.84 -7.95 6.44
C THR A 196 14.42 -7.39 6.47
N ARG A 197 14.31 -6.08 6.66
CA ARG A 197 13.02 -5.39 6.79
C ARG A 197 12.38 -5.08 5.44
N ALA A 198 13.19 -4.70 4.47
CA ALA A 198 12.74 -4.40 3.10
C ALA A 198 13.86 -4.64 2.09
N ILE A 199 13.49 -4.84 0.83
CA ILE A 199 14.40 -4.88 -0.32
C ILE A 199 14.29 -3.56 -1.05
N VAL A 200 15.43 -2.88 -1.26
CA VAL A 200 15.51 -1.63 -2.00
C VAL A 200 16.07 -1.93 -3.38
N VAL A 201 15.40 -1.44 -4.43
CA VAL A 201 15.79 -1.72 -5.80
C VAL A 201 15.70 -0.47 -6.66
N GLN A 202 16.64 -0.28 -7.59
CA GLN A 202 16.58 0.76 -8.61
C GLN A 202 15.87 0.21 -9.85
N PRO A 203 14.64 0.68 -10.18
CA PRO A 203 13.96 0.31 -11.42
C PRO A 203 14.70 0.81 -12.66
N VAL A 204 14.42 0.20 -13.81
CA VAL A 204 14.97 0.69 -15.11
C VAL A 204 14.26 1.95 -15.62
N GLY A 205 13.14 2.32 -15.00
CA GLY A 205 12.36 3.50 -15.34
C GLY A 205 11.25 3.72 -14.31
N THR A 206 10.36 4.67 -14.59
CA THR A 206 9.17 4.92 -13.77
C THR A 206 8.12 3.82 -13.95
N GLY A 207 7.04 3.84 -13.17
CA GLY A 207 5.96 2.86 -13.23
C GLY A 207 5.29 2.69 -14.59
N LEU A 208 5.44 3.66 -15.50
CA LEU A 208 4.99 3.54 -16.89
C LEU A 208 5.86 2.59 -17.71
N VAL A 209 7.11 2.38 -17.32
CA VAL A 209 8.11 1.54 -18.01
C VAL A 209 8.40 0.28 -17.22
N ASP A 210 8.53 0.40 -15.89
CA ASP A 210 8.91 -0.69 -14.99
C ASP A 210 7.86 -0.85 -13.89
N PRO A 211 7.20 -2.01 -13.77
CA PRO A 211 6.20 -2.25 -12.72
C PRO A 211 6.73 -2.10 -11.30
N LEU A 212 8.05 -2.16 -11.08
CA LEU A 212 8.67 -1.85 -9.78
C LEU A 212 8.38 -0.42 -9.29
N GLY A 213 7.98 0.51 -10.17
CA GLY A 213 7.48 1.83 -9.80
C GLY A 213 6.02 1.87 -9.36
N GLY A 214 5.28 0.76 -9.49
CA GLY A 214 3.88 0.62 -9.06
C GLY A 214 3.71 0.10 -7.63
N GLU A 215 2.45 -0.19 -7.23
CA GLU A 215 2.12 -0.80 -5.95
C GLU A 215 2.61 -2.25 -5.88
N LYS A 216 3.36 -2.61 -4.84
CA LYS A 216 4.00 -3.92 -4.70
C LYS A 216 3.34 -4.83 -3.68
N MET A 217 2.64 -4.28 -2.68
CA MET A 217 1.98 -5.01 -1.58
C MET A 217 2.89 -6.00 -0.83
N CYS A 218 4.19 -5.74 -0.81
CA CYS A 218 5.25 -6.50 -0.13
C CYS A 218 6.38 -5.54 0.24
N PRO A 219 7.34 -5.90 1.12
CA PRO A 219 8.36 -4.99 1.63
C PRO A 219 9.48 -4.72 0.59
N VAL A 220 9.10 -4.15 -0.55
CA VAL A 220 10.01 -3.72 -1.61
C VAL A 220 9.85 -2.23 -1.84
N ILE A 221 10.95 -1.50 -1.94
CA ILE A 221 11.04 -0.05 -2.13
C ILE A 221 11.76 0.23 -3.45
N ALA A 222 11.16 1.03 -4.33
CA ALA A 222 11.81 1.55 -5.52
C ALA A 222 12.63 2.80 -5.18
N ALA A 223 13.90 2.86 -5.58
CA ALA A 223 14.76 4.01 -5.30
C ALA A 223 15.09 4.77 -6.60
N TYR A 224 14.93 6.09 -6.56
CA TYR A 224 15.16 7.00 -7.68
C TYR A 224 16.02 8.19 -7.27
N GLY A 225 16.87 8.65 -8.19
CA GLY A 225 17.66 9.87 -8.03
C GLY A 225 17.19 10.98 -8.93
N TYR A 226 17.00 12.19 -8.42
CA TYR A 226 16.66 13.38 -9.19
C TYR A 226 17.78 14.43 -9.16
N SER A 227 17.84 15.30 -10.16
CA SER A 227 18.78 16.44 -10.24
C SER A 227 18.11 17.75 -9.86
N THR A 228 16.82 17.91 -10.10
CA THR A 228 15.99 19.05 -9.70
C THR A 228 14.72 18.55 -9.05
N LEU A 229 14.12 19.35 -8.15
CA LEU A 229 12.88 18.95 -7.47
C LEU A 229 11.76 18.66 -8.49
N GLU A 230 11.70 19.41 -9.59
CA GLU A 230 10.74 19.19 -10.66
C GLU A 230 10.91 17.78 -11.27
N GLU A 231 12.16 17.31 -11.50
CA GLU A 231 12.44 15.94 -11.95
C GLU A 231 11.94 14.92 -10.91
N GLY A 232 12.15 15.19 -9.62
CA GLY A 232 11.65 14.33 -8.52
C GLY A 232 10.12 14.23 -8.49
N VAL A 233 9.44 15.35 -8.65
CA VAL A 233 7.97 15.42 -8.76
C VAL A 233 7.48 14.71 -10.01
N ASP A 234 8.19 14.84 -11.15
CA ASP A 234 7.84 14.14 -12.39
C ASP A 234 7.97 12.61 -12.26
N ILE A 235 9.00 12.11 -11.61
CA ILE A 235 9.15 10.69 -11.29
C ILE A 235 7.96 10.21 -10.46
N ALA A 236 7.64 10.92 -9.38
CA ALA A 236 6.50 10.60 -8.54
C ALA A 236 5.19 10.58 -9.33
N ARG A 237 4.95 11.59 -10.17
CA ARG A 237 3.76 11.69 -11.02
C ARG A 237 3.65 10.52 -11.99
N GLN A 238 4.73 10.15 -12.68
CA GLN A 238 4.73 9.02 -13.62
C GLN A 238 4.48 7.68 -12.91
N ASN A 239 4.99 7.50 -11.70
CA ASN A 239 4.68 6.32 -10.89
C ASN A 239 3.19 6.29 -10.50
N LEU A 240 2.61 7.46 -10.14
CA LEU A 240 1.19 7.60 -9.80
C LEU A 240 0.27 7.42 -11.02
N GLU A 241 0.76 7.67 -12.25
CA GLU A 241 0.00 7.34 -13.47
C GLU A 241 -0.21 5.83 -13.60
N LYS A 242 0.75 5.03 -13.14
CA LYS A 242 0.62 3.57 -13.10
C LYS A 242 -0.43 3.13 -12.09
N ASP A 243 -0.29 3.55 -10.83
CA ASP A 243 -1.16 3.20 -9.72
C ASP A 243 -1.17 4.33 -8.68
N GLY A 244 -2.25 4.49 -7.91
CA GLY A 244 -2.25 5.28 -6.69
C GLY A 244 -2.68 6.74 -6.82
N LYS A 245 -3.14 7.19 -8.00
CA LYS A 245 -3.71 8.55 -8.16
C LYS A 245 -4.79 8.82 -7.12
N GLY A 246 -4.67 9.95 -6.44
CA GLY A 246 -5.65 10.42 -5.44
C GLY A 246 -5.54 9.75 -4.07
N HIS A 247 -4.50 8.91 -3.83
CA HIS A 247 -4.30 8.26 -2.54
C HIS A 247 -3.47 9.15 -1.61
N SER A 248 -2.17 8.98 -1.55
CA SER A 248 -1.27 9.75 -0.68
C SER A 248 0.15 9.82 -1.24
N VAL A 249 0.87 10.85 -0.84
CA VAL A 249 2.31 11.01 -1.06
C VAL A 249 2.95 11.43 0.26
N SER A 250 4.23 11.20 0.43
CA SER A 250 5.00 11.74 1.54
C SER A 250 6.13 12.63 1.03
N PHE A 251 6.41 13.70 1.75
CA PHE A 251 7.44 14.67 1.41
C PHE A 251 8.21 15.04 2.67
N HIS A 252 9.52 14.81 2.66
CA HIS A 252 10.42 15.18 3.74
C HIS A 252 11.17 16.43 3.33
N SER A 253 10.83 17.56 3.94
CA SER A 253 11.44 18.85 3.68
C SER A 253 11.46 19.73 4.94
N ASP A 254 12.48 20.57 5.06
CA ASP A 254 12.55 21.64 6.06
C ASP A 254 12.09 22.98 5.50
N SER A 255 11.84 23.07 4.18
CA SER A 255 11.35 24.31 3.55
C SER A 255 9.87 24.55 3.84
N GLU A 256 9.46 25.81 3.96
CA GLU A 256 8.05 26.18 4.10
C GLU A 256 7.25 25.81 2.84
N ILE A 257 7.86 25.92 1.66
CA ILE A 257 7.23 25.55 0.37
C ILE A 257 6.97 24.05 0.30
N GLY A 258 7.86 23.22 0.86
CA GLY A 258 7.67 21.78 0.92
C GLY A 258 6.60 21.31 1.90
N ARG A 259 6.06 22.21 2.74
CA ARG A 259 5.01 21.93 3.72
C ARG A 259 3.63 22.41 3.28
N ALA A 260 3.57 23.21 2.25
CA ALA A 260 2.33 23.74 1.66
C ALA A 260 1.73 22.79 0.62
#